data_b16ba3a6026cadf211b7db1f6e649be7
#
_entry.id   b16ba3a6026cadf211b7db1f6e649be7
#
_cell.length_a   1.000
_cell.length_b   1.000
_cell.length_c   1.000
_cell.angle_alpha   90.00
_cell.angle_beta   90.00
_cell.angle_gamma   90.00
#
_symmetry.space_group_name_H-M   'P 1'
#
loop_
_entity.id
_entity.type
_entity.pdbx_description
1 polymer ?
#
loop_
_entity_poly.entity_id
_entity_poly.type
_entity_poly.pdbx_seq_one_letter_code
_entity_poly.pdbx_strand_id
1 'polypeptide(L)'
;IRRQRQMCIRDRIVGSLIKNPGGGLAPIGGYIAGTKECVENASYRMTCPGLGSEVGATLGVNRSFFQGFFLAPMVTKGALKGAVFAANIYEKLGFPVIPDSTEPRQDIIQAVSLGTPEGLIAFCKGIQAAAPVDSYVDPEPWDMPGYDSQVIMAAGAFVQGSSIELSADGPMKPPYAVYFQGGLTWEHAKPVSYTHLRA
;
A
#
# COMPACT_ATOMS: atom_id res chain seq x y z
N ILE A 1 15.51 -4.51 27.96
CA ILE A 1 15.64 -3.97 26.58
C ILE A 1 14.34 -4.14 25.79
N ARG A 2 13.68 -5.32 25.82
CA ARG A 2 12.37 -5.50 25.15
C ARG A 2 11.24 -4.64 25.73
N ARG A 3 11.24 -4.42 27.06
CA ARG A 3 10.26 -3.53 27.73
C ARG A 3 10.46 -2.06 27.34
N GLN A 4 11.70 -1.60 27.24
CA GLN A 4 12.00 -0.23 26.80
C GLN A 4 11.64 0.01 25.34
N ARG A 5 11.92 -0.95 24.42
CA ARG A 5 11.48 -0.86 23.03
C ARG A 5 9.96 -0.85 22.89
N GLN A 6 9.24 -1.63 23.69
CA GLN A 6 7.77 -1.61 23.70
C GLN A 6 7.21 -0.29 24.28
N MET A 7 7.87 0.36 25.20
CA MET A 7 7.48 1.68 25.68
C MET A 7 7.70 2.77 24.64
N CYS A 8 8.85 2.81 23.97
CA CYS A 8 9.12 3.79 22.91
C CYS A 8 8.19 3.64 21.70
N ILE A 9 7.78 2.42 21.33
CA ILE A 9 6.85 2.14 20.23
C ILE A 9 5.39 2.54 20.62
N ARG A 10 5.09 2.64 21.91
CA ARG A 10 3.74 2.97 22.41
C ARG A 10 3.49 4.45 22.64
N ASP A 11 4.51 5.30 22.59
CA ASP A 11 4.35 6.73 22.85
C ASP A 11 3.52 7.40 21.75
N ARG A 12 3.71 6.99 20.52
CA ARG A 12 2.92 7.44 19.37
C ARG A 12 3.06 6.49 18.17
N ILE A 13 2.00 6.40 17.41
CA ILE A 13 1.98 5.80 16.07
C ILE A 13 1.47 6.84 15.08
N VAL A 14 1.96 6.81 13.88
CA VAL A 14 1.53 7.68 12.79
C VAL A 14 1.20 6.85 11.56
N GLY A 15 0.24 7.28 10.78
CA GLY A 15 -0.15 6.59 9.57
C GLY A 15 -0.92 7.49 8.61
N SER A 16 -1.09 6.99 7.39
CA SER A 16 -1.84 7.66 6.34
C SER A 16 -3.27 7.15 6.28
N LEU A 17 -4.24 8.06 6.16
CA LEU A 17 -5.64 7.72 5.97
C LEU A 17 -6.01 7.43 4.52
N ILE A 18 -5.19 7.83 3.54
CA ILE A 18 -5.38 7.39 2.15
C ILE A 18 -4.93 5.93 1.93
N LYS A 19 -4.41 5.28 2.95
CA LYS A 19 -4.08 3.85 2.98
C LYS A 19 -5.21 3.03 3.62
N ASN A 20 -4.96 1.77 3.91
CA ASN A 20 -5.97 0.85 4.44
C ASN A 20 -6.80 1.39 5.61
N PRO A 21 -6.25 2.16 6.58
CA PRO A 21 -7.05 2.73 7.66
C PRO A 21 -8.19 3.65 7.20
N GLY A 22 -8.07 4.25 6.04
CA GLY A 22 -9.14 5.08 5.46
C GLY A 22 -10.12 4.32 4.57
N GLY A 23 -9.98 2.99 4.43
CA GLY A 23 -10.95 2.11 3.79
C GLY A 23 -11.26 2.44 2.32
N GLY A 24 -10.38 3.14 1.63
CA GLY A 24 -10.59 3.60 0.25
C GLY A 24 -11.53 4.81 0.11
N LEU A 25 -12.01 5.37 1.22
CA LEU A 25 -12.94 6.51 1.22
C LEU A 25 -12.30 7.83 1.68
N ALA A 26 -11.21 7.77 2.44
CA ALA A 26 -10.52 8.97 2.89
C ALA A 26 -9.77 9.63 1.72
N PRO A 27 -10.14 10.86 1.32
CA PRO A 27 -9.54 11.52 0.16
C PRO A 27 -8.15 12.10 0.47
N ILE A 28 -7.85 12.32 1.74
CA ILE A 28 -6.61 12.92 2.25
C ILE A 28 -6.35 12.42 3.66
N GLY A 29 -5.27 12.90 4.25
CA GLY A 29 -5.08 12.88 5.70
C GLY A 29 -4.16 11.80 6.22
N GLY A 30 -3.83 12.01 7.47
CA GLY A 30 -3.06 11.11 8.30
C GLY A 30 -3.59 11.10 9.72
N TYR A 31 -3.04 10.25 10.54
CA TYR A 31 -3.37 10.20 11.95
C TYR A 31 -2.11 10.07 12.81
N ILE A 32 -2.21 10.62 14.00
CA ILE A 32 -1.26 10.39 15.09
C ILE A 32 -2.07 9.93 16.29
N ALA A 33 -1.71 8.79 16.84
CA ALA A 33 -2.30 8.26 18.07
C ALA A 33 -1.19 7.92 19.07
N GLY A 34 -1.41 8.19 20.36
CA GLY A 34 -0.41 7.96 21.38
C GLY A 34 -0.72 8.62 22.72
N THR A 35 0.32 8.88 23.49
CA THR A 35 0.16 9.61 24.76
C THR A 35 -0.32 11.04 24.51
N LYS A 36 -1.07 11.60 25.46
CA LYS A 36 -1.59 12.98 25.35
C LYS A 36 -0.47 13.98 25.03
N GLU A 37 0.64 13.89 25.73
CA GLU A 37 1.80 14.77 25.53
C GLU A 37 2.35 14.69 24.10
N CYS A 38 2.56 13.47 23.57
CA CYS A 38 3.10 13.29 22.22
C CYS A 38 2.14 13.79 21.14
N VAL A 39 0.83 13.57 21.30
CA VAL A 39 -0.18 14.02 20.34
C VAL A 39 -0.31 15.55 20.39
N GLU A 40 -0.32 16.15 21.58
CA GLU A 40 -0.38 17.59 21.75
C GLU A 40 0.84 18.29 21.15
N ASN A 41 2.05 17.82 21.43
CA ASN A 41 3.27 18.35 20.85
C ASN A 41 3.29 18.24 19.31
N ALA A 42 2.77 17.15 18.78
CA ALA A 42 2.65 16.97 17.31
C ALA A 42 1.65 17.96 16.69
N SER A 43 0.55 18.28 17.38
CA SER A 43 -0.50 19.17 16.87
C SER A 43 0.03 20.58 16.56
N TYR A 44 0.98 21.08 17.35
CA TYR A 44 1.60 22.39 17.11
C TYR A 44 2.44 22.45 15.81
N ARG A 45 2.83 21.30 15.27
CA ARG A 45 3.59 21.20 14.01
C ARG A 45 2.71 20.86 12.80
N MET A 46 1.60 20.14 13.04
CA MET A 46 0.73 19.67 11.97
C MET A 46 -0.22 20.72 11.42
N THR A 47 -0.56 21.69 12.25
CA THR A 47 -1.49 22.77 11.88
C THR A 47 -0.71 24.09 11.72
N CYS A 48 -1.23 25.17 12.22
CA CYS A 48 -0.54 26.45 12.28
C CYS A 48 0.27 26.54 13.58
N PRO A 49 1.52 27.00 13.56
CA PRO A 49 2.31 27.19 14.76
C PRO A 49 1.56 27.98 15.83
N GLY A 50 1.49 27.44 17.03
CA GLY A 50 0.83 28.06 18.17
C GLY A 50 -0.67 27.82 18.31
N LEU A 51 -1.35 27.30 17.28
CA LEU A 51 -2.79 27.01 17.33
C LEU A 51 -3.10 25.56 17.74
N GLY A 52 -2.19 24.62 17.51
CA GLY A 52 -2.39 23.22 17.85
C GLY A 52 -3.64 22.65 17.20
N SER A 53 -4.49 22.00 17.99
CA SER A 53 -5.71 21.34 17.53
C SER A 53 -6.95 22.24 17.45
N GLU A 54 -6.86 23.52 17.81
CA GLU A 54 -8.02 24.42 17.90
C GLU A 54 -8.75 24.62 16.58
N VAL A 55 -8.00 24.66 15.48
CA VAL A 55 -8.56 24.91 14.12
C VAL A 55 -9.00 23.61 13.45
N GLY A 56 -8.45 22.47 13.85
CA GLY A 56 -8.63 21.19 13.15
C GLY A 56 -7.89 21.17 11.80
N ALA A 57 -7.75 19.98 11.23
CA ALA A 57 -7.00 19.76 9.99
C ALA A 57 -7.83 19.09 8.87
N THR A 58 -9.11 18.86 9.07
CA THR A 58 -9.88 17.93 8.22
C THR A 58 -10.77 18.59 7.17
N LEU A 59 -10.94 19.90 7.21
CA LEU A 59 -11.68 20.69 6.20
C LEU A 59 -13.02 20.08 5.77
N GLY A 60 -13.78 19.50 6.70
CA GLY A 60 -15.12 18.96 6.48
C GLY A 60 -15.20 17.52 5.95
N VAL A 61 -14.09 16.79 5.82
CA VAL A 61 -14.06 15.40 5.29
C VAL A 61 -14.20 14.31 6.35
N ASN A 62 -14.59 14.65 7.56
CA ASN A 62 -14.71 13.71 8.68
C ASN A 62 -15.62 12.50 8.39
N ARG A 63 -16.72 12.69 7.67
CA ARG A 63 -17.61 11.58 7.30
C ARG A 63 -16.86 10.49 6.55
N SER A 64 -16.07 10.86 5.54
CA SER A 64 -15.27 9.91 4.77
C SER A 64 -14.23 9.20 5.64
N PHE A 65 -13.64 9.90 6.61
CA PHE A 65 -12.69 9.30 7.55
C PHE A 65 -13.37 8.25 8.44
N PHE A 66 -14.49 8.59 9.08
CA PHE A 66 -15.19 7.65 9.96
C PHE A 66 -15.77 6.46 9.20
N GLN A 67 -16.37 6.70 8.03
CA GLN A 67 -16.92 5.62 7.21
C GLN A 67 -15.78 4.74 6.66
N GLY A 68 -14.70 5.34 6.20
CA GLY A 68 -13.52 4.61 5.73
C GLY A 68 -12.89 3.76 6.83
N PHE A 69 -12.73 4.32 8.02
CA PHE A 69 -12.20 3.59 9.17
C PHE A 69 -13.10 2.41 9.57
N PHE A 70 -14.41 2.58 9.51
CA PHE A 70 -15.38 1.49 9.74
C PHE A 70 -15.22 0.36 8.70
N LEU A 71 -14.95 0.69 7.44
CA LEU A 71 -14.76 -0.28 6.37
C LEU A 71 -13.35 -0.86 6.30
N ALA A 72 -12.36 -0.22 6.92
CA ALA A 72 -10.96 -0.59 6.84
C ALA A 72 -10.64 -2.07 7.12
N PRO A 73 -11.30 -2.77 8.09
CA PRO A 73 -11.07 -4.19 8.30
C PRO A 73 -11.47 -5.05 7.09
N MET A 74 -12.55 -4.69 6.39
CA MET A 74 -13.00 -5.40 5.19
C MET A 74 -12.04 -5.19 4.02
N VAL A 75 -11.57 -3.96 3.83
CA VAL A 75 -10.59 -3.62 2.80
C VAL A 75 -9.27 -4.33 3.05
N THR A 76 -8.76 -4.28 4.28
CA THR A 76 -7.52 -4.98 4.66
C THR A 76 -7.65 -6.50 4.47
N LYS A 77 -8.79 -7.09 4.84
CA LYS A 77 -9.08 -8.51 4.60
C LYS A 77 -9.05 -8.85 3.11
N GLY A 78 -9.60 -7.98 2.26
CA GLY A 78 -9.56 -8.14 0.79
C GLY A 78 -8.12 -8.17 0.27
N ALA A 79 -7.31 -7.21 0.68
CA ALA A 79 -5.90 -7.11 0.33
C ALA A 79 -5.08 -8.32 0.81
N LEU A 80 -5.26 -8.75 2.06
CA LEU A 80 -4.60 -9.94 2.59
C LEU A 80 -4.95 -11.22 1.81
N LYS A 81 -6.22 -11.41 1.45
CA LYS A 81 -6.64 -12.53 0.61
C LYS A 81 -5.98 -12.47 -0.76
N GLY A 82 -5.93 -11.28 -1.37
CA GLY A 82 -5.25 -11.05 -2.65
C GLY A 82 -3.78 -11.42 -2.57
N ALA A 83 -3.07 -10.99 -1.53
CA ALA A 83 -1.66 -11.28 -1.33
C ALA A 83 -1.39 -12.78 -1.15
N VAL A 84 -2.16 -13.48 -0.29
CA VAL A 84 -2.03 -14.94 -0.10
C VAL A 84 -2.33 -15.71 -1.40
N PHE A 85 -3.32 -15.27 -2.15
CA PHE A 85 -3.69 -15.87 -3.42
C PHE A 85 -2.59 -15.70 -4.47
N ALA A 86 -2.02 -14.49 -4.57
CA ALA A 86 -0.89 -14.22 -5.45
C ALA A 86 0.32 -15.09 -5.07
N ALA A 87 0.69 -15.16 -3.79
CA ALA A 87 1.74 -16.06 -3.32
C ALA A 87 1.54 -17.49 -3.81
N ASN A 88 0.36 -18.05 -3.60
CA ASN A 88 0.03 -19.44 -3.98
C ASN A 88 0.12 -19.68 -5.49
N ILE A 89 -0.33 -18.70 -6.31
CA ILE A 89 -0.21 -18.81 -7.77
C ILE A 89 1.24 -18.80 -8.20
N TYR A 90 2.02 -17.81 -7.74
CA TYR A 90 3.41 -17.64 -8.19
C TYR A 90 4.30 -18.76 -7.71
N GLU A 91 4.10 -19.31 -6.50
CA GLU A 91 4.76 -20.53 -6.03
C GLU A 91 4.50 -21.72 -6.97
N LYS A 92 3.25 -21.92 -7.39
CA LYS A 92 2.88 -23.01 -8.32
C LYS A 92 3.47 -22.81 -9.72
N LEU A 93 3.74 -21.57 -10.12
CA LEU A 93 4.43 -21.23 -11.36
C LEU A 93 5.96 -21.32 -11.24
N GLY A 94 6.48 -21.60 -10.05
CA GLY A 94 7.91 -21.76 -9.81
C GLY A 94 8.68 -20.47 -9.50
N PHE A 95 7.98 -19.36 -9.24
CA PHE A 95 8.62 -18.12 -8.83
C PHE A 95 8.88 -18.10 -7.31
N PRO A 96 10.05 -17.63 -6.87
CA PRO A 96 10.29 -17.36 -5.45
C PRO A 96 9.40 -16.23 -4.96
N VAL A 97 8.74 -16.42 -3.81
CA VAL A 97 7.84 -15.46 -3.18
C VAL A 97 8.21 -15.24 -1.71
N ILE A 98 7.95 -14.04 -1.20
CA ILE A 98 8.15 -13.69 0.20
C ILE A 98 7.01 -12.76 0.65
N PRO A 99 6.28 -13.10 1.73
CA PRO A 99 6.25 -14.39 2.43
C PRO A 99 5.64 -15.49 1.54
N ASP A 100 5.84 -16.74 1.90
CA ASP A 100 5.16 -17.86 1.22
C ASP A 100 3.65 -17.88 1.52
N SER A 101 2.89 -18.71 0.78
CA SER A 101 1.43 -18.74 0.90
C SER A 101 0.93 -19.26 2.24
N THR A 102 1.77 -19.91 3.05
CA THR A 102 1.45 -20.51 4.35
C THR A 102 1.99 -19.71 5.54
N GLU A 103 2.90 -18.79 5.31
CA GLU A 103 3.48 -17.95 6.36
C GLU A 103 2.49 -16.96 6.94
N PRO A 104 2.54 -16.71 8.27
CA PRO A 104 1.77 -15.66 8.92
C PRO A 104 2.12 -14.28 8.36
N ARG A 105 1.13 -13.51 7.97
CA ARG A 105 1.31 -12.19 7.39
C ARG A 105 1.39 -11.09 8.43
N GLN A 106 2.31 -10.16 8.22
CA GLN A 106 2.46 -8.94 9.03
C GLN A 106 1.93 -7.70 8.29
N ASP A 107 1.77 -7.79 6.97
CA ASP A 107 1.29 -6.73 6.10
C ASP A 107 0.53 -7.31 4.88
N ILE A 108 0.17 -6.43 3.94
CA ILE A 108 -0.59 -6.78 2.73
C ILE A 108 0.30 -6.94 1.49
N ILE A 109 1.62 -6.88 1.63
CA ILE A 109 2.56 -6.89 0.52
C ILE A 109 2.94 -8.32 0.17
N GLN A 110 3.03 -8.60 -1.12
CA GLN A 110 3.56 -9.84 -1.67
C GLN A 110 4.74 -9.54 -2.57
N ALA A 111 5.92 -9.95 -2.18
CA ALA A 111 7.08 -9.93 -3.06
C ALA A 111 7.10 -11.18 -3.94
N VAL A 112 7.39 -11.00 -5.24
CA VAL A 112 7.58 -12.07 -6.22
C VAL A 112 8.85 -11.77 -6.99
N SER A 113 9.81 -12.69 -6.98
CA SER A 113 11.06 -12.56 -7.74
C SER A 113 10.85 -13.05 -9.16
N LEU A 114 10.86 -12.14 -10.14
CA LEU A 114 10.58 -12.46 -11.53
C LEU A 114 11.84 -12.82 -12.34
N GLY A 115 13.02 -12.53 -11.78
CA GLY A 115 14.31 -12.97 -12.32
C GLY A 115 14.83 -12.17 -13.49
N THR A 116 14.00 -11.42 -14.21
CA THR A 116 14.39 -10.61 -15.38
C THR A 116 13.73 -9.23 -15.36
N PRO A 117 14.37 -8.22 -15.98
CA PRO A 117 13.77 -6.88 -16.10
C PRO A 117 12.49 -6.91 -16.97
N GLU A 118 12.46 -7.72 -18.01
CA GLU A 118 11.29 -7.86 -18.90
C GLU A 118 10.08 -8.44 -18.13
N GLY A 119 10.32 -9.43 -17.26
CA GLY A 119 9.29 -10.01 -16.40
C GLY A 119 8.70 -8.98 -15.44
N LEU A 120 9.56 -8.14 -14.83
CA LEU A 120 9.12 -7.07 -13.93
C LEU A 120 8.28 -6.02 -14.67
N ILE A 121 8.71 -5.61 -15.87
CA ILE A 121 7.97 -4.67 -16.71
C ILE A 121 6.62 -5.26 -17.12
N ALA A 122 6.60 -6.49 -17.62
CA ALA A 122 5.36 -7.16 -18.03
C ALA A 122 4.37 -7.31 -16.89
N PHE A 123 4.86 -7.64 -15.70
CA PHE A 123 4.02 -7.72 -14.49
C PHE A 123 3.36 -6.38 -14.19
N CYS A 124 4.12 -5.30 -14.12
CA CYS A 124 3.61 -3.97 -13.84
C CYS A 124 2.61 -3.50 -14.91
N LYS A 125 2.91 -3.73 -16.20
CA LYS A 125 1.98 -3.42 -17.30
C LYS A 125 0.66 -4.18 -17.17
N GLY A 126 0.70 -5.46 -16.82
CA GLY A 126 -0.51 -6.26 -16.60
C GLY A 126 -1.35 -5.74 -15.43
N ILE A 127 -0.73 -5.35 -14.33
CA ILE A 127 -1.42 -4.74 -13.18
C ILE A 127 -2.03 -3.40 -13.56
N GLN A 128 -1.28 -2.54 -14.27
CA GLN A 128 -1.78 -1.23 -14.71
C GLN A 128 -2.98 -1.35 -15.65
N ALA A 129 -2.92 -2.25 -16.61
CA ALA A 129 -4.02 -2.49 -17.56
C ALA A 129 -5.32 -2.96 -16.88
N ALA A 130 -5.21 -3.57 -15.69
CA ALA A 130 -6.34 -4.03 -14.89
C ALA A 130 -6.74 -3.05 -13.77
N ALA A 131 -6.08 -1.89 -13.68
CA ALA A 131 -6.36 -0.88 -12.66
C ALA A 131 -7.76 -0.27 -12.83
N PRO A 132 -8.42 0.19 -11.72
CA PRO A 132 -9.75 0.79 -11.78
C PRO A 132 -9.76 2.15 -12.47
N VAL A 133 -8.63 2.85 -12.48
CA VAL A 133 -8.40 4.13 -13.18
C VAL A 133 -7.04 4.08 -13.85
N ASP A 134 -6.84 4.93 -14.85
CA ASP A 134 -5.58 5.05 -15.62
C ASP A 134 -5.10 3.73 -16.26
N SER A 135 -6.01 2.81 -16.57
CA SER A 135 -5.69 1.51 -17.18
C SER A 135 -5.06 1.61 -18.59
N TYR A 136 -5.20 2.77 -19.22
CA TYR A 136 -4.60 3.08 -20.53
C TYR A 136 -3.14 3.53 -20.45
N VAL A 137 -2.64 3.81 -19.25
CA VAL A 137 -1.25 4.22 -19.04
C VAL A 137 -0.34 3.02 -19.17
N ASP A 138 0.76 3.18 -19.90
CA ASP A 138 1.81 2.17 -20.01
C ASP A 138 2.96 2.51 -19.05
N PRO A 139 3.15 1.78 -17.96
CA PRO A 139 4.22 2.06 -17.01
C PRO A 139 5.59 1.75 -17.61
N GLU A 140 6.52 2.66 -17.41
CA GLU A 140 7.91 2.52 -17.83
C GLU A 140 8.87 2.71 -16.63
N PRO A 141 10.05 2.06 -16.63
CA PRO A 141 11.09 2.33 -15.65
C PRO A 141 11.58 3.78 -15.73
N TRP A 142 11.76 4.42 -14.58
CA TRP A 142 12.24 5.79 -14.50
C TRP A 142 13.13 6.01 -13.27
N ASP A 143 13.95 7.07 -13.33
CA ASP A 143 14.84 7.46 -12.24
C ASP A 143 14.04 8.16 -11.15
N MET A 144 13.91 7.52 -10.01
CA MET A 144 13.21 8.06 -8.85
C MET A 144 14.21 8.65 -7.85
N PRO A 145 14.05 9.90 -7.40
CA PRO A 145 14.94 10.50 -6.41
C PRO A 145 15.07 9.64 -5.13
N GLY A 146 16.30 9.39 -4.72
CA GLY A 146 16.60 8.60 -3.52
C GLY A 146 16.73 7.09 -3.74
N TYR A 147 16.65 6.62 -4.98
CA TYR A 147 16.88 5.22 -5.35
C TYR A 147 18.16 5.06 -6.17
N ASP A 148 18.88 3.95 -5.97
CA ASP A 148 20.12 3.63 -6.68
C ASP A 148 19.88 3.01 -8.07
N SER A 149 18.66 2.65 -8.40
CA SER A 149 18.26 2.04 -9.67
C SER A 149 16.91 2.60 -10.11
N GLN A 150 16.66 2.53 -11.40
CA GLN A 150 15.31 2.82 -11.89
C GLN A 150 14.27 1.97 -11.18
N VAL A 151 13.07 2.51 -11.06
CA VAL A 151 11.89 1.84 -10.48
C VAL A 151 10.78 1.86 -11.51
N ILE A 152 10.06 0.75 -11.64
CA ILE A 152 8.80 0.72 -12.37
C ILE A 152 7.65 0.63 -11.37
N MET A 153 6.55 1.34 -11.62
CA MET A 153 5.39 1.38 -10.74
C MET A 153 4.10 1.32 -11.56
N ALA A 154 3.24 0.39 -11.19
CA ALA A 154 1.87 0.30 -11.66
C ALA A 154 0.93 0.66 -10.51
N ALA A 155 0.15 1.72 -10.68
CA ALA A 155 -0.80 2.19 -9.68
C ALA A 155 -1.90 3.01 -10.33
N GLY A 156 -3.08 2.42 -10.47
CA GLY A 156 -4.29 3.14 -10.84
C GLY A 156 -5.18 3.31 -9.61
N ALA A 157 -5.22 4.50 -9.04
CA ALA A 157 -5.86 4.76 -7.76
C ALA A 157 -6.81 5.95 -7.84
N PHE A 158 -7.97 5.86 -7.17
CA PHE A 158 -8.92 6.97 -7.05
C PHE A 158 -8.34 8.17 -6.28
N VAL A 159 -7.39 7.91 -5.38
CA VAL A 159 -6.64 8.93 -4.66
C VAL A 159 -5.16 8.76 -4.95
N GLN A 160 -4.53 9.78 -5.50
CA GLN A 160 -3.10 9.74 -5.84
C GLN A 160 -2.26 9.34 -4.62
N GLY A 161 -1.36 8.38 -4.81
CA GLY A 161 -0.49 7.86 -3.77
C GLY A 161 -1.15 6.87 -2.80
N SER A 162 -2.42 6.52 -2.96
CA SER A 162 -3.12 5.57 -2.07
C SER A 162 -2.61 4.13 -2.25
N SER A 163 -2.51 3.66 -3.47
CA SER A 163 -2.05 2.30 -3.83
C SER A 163 -2.81 1.15 -3.17
N ILE A 164 -3.97 1.41 -2.57
CA ILE A 164 -4.77 0.40 -1.88
C ILE A 164 -5.74 -0.33 -2.80
N GLU A 165 -6.06 0.23 -3.97
CA GLU A 165 -6.90 -0.39 -4.97
C GLU A 165 -6.25 -1.65 -5.55
N LEU A 166 -5.06 -1.54 -5.98
CA LEU A 166 -4.11 -2.57 -6.36
C LEU A 166 -2.90 -1.88 -6.98
N SER A 167 -1.72 -2.26 -6.58
CA SER A 167 -0.49 -1.73 -7.17
C SER A 167 0.62 -2.77 -7.19
N ALA A 168 1.58 -2.53 -8.05
CA ALA A 168 2.81 -3.30 -8.11
C ALA A 168 3.97 -2.38 -8.47
N ASP A 169 5.05 -2.48 -7.75
CA ASP A 169 6.26 -1.72 -8.00
C ASP A 169 7.50 -2.58 -7.76
N GLY A 170 8.60 -2.22 -8.40
CA GLY A 170 9.86 -2.90 -8.17
C GLY A 170 11.06 -2.16 -8.74
N PRO A 171 12.24 -2.35 -8.12
CA PRO A 171 13.48 -1.77 -8.61
C PRO A 171 14.01 -2.58 -9.81
N MET A 172 14.53 -1.88 -10.81
CA MET A 172 15.14 -2.47 -12.02
C MET A 172 16.54 -3.02 -11.72
N LYS A 173 16.61 -3.91 -10.74
CA LYS A 173 17.86 -4.60 -10.32
C LYS A 173 17.56 -6.03 -9.85
N PRO A 174 18.53 -6.95 -9.99
CA PRO A 174 18.36 -8.31 -9.50
C PRO A 174 17.96 -8.36 -7.99
N PRO A 175 17.06 -9.27 -7.60
CA PRO A 175 16.45 -10.35 -8.39
C PRO A 175 15.22 -9.94 -9.21
N TYR A 176 15.00 -8.67 -9.49
CA TYR A 176 13.85 -8.11 -10.18
C TYR A 176 12.54 -8.50 -9.47
N ALA A 177 12.53 -8.23 -8.19
CA ALA A 177 11.37 -8.49 -7.35
C ALA A 177 10.32 -7.40 -7.51
N VAL A 178 9.08 -7.82 -7.74
CA VAL A 178 7.91 -6.95 -7.69
C VAL A 178 7.26 -7.02 -6.32
N TYR A 179 6.82 -5.88 -5.81
CA TYR A 179 6.05 -5.74 -4.58
C TYR A 179 4.59 -5.46 -4.95
N PHE A 180 3.78 -6.49 -4.88
CA PHE A 180 2.35 -6.45 -5.18
C PHE A 180 1.57 -6.20 -3.89
N GLN A 181 0.60 -5.28 -3.92
CA GLN A 181 -0.19 -4.94 -2.75
C GLN A 181 -1.55 -4.36 -3.09
N GLY A 182 -2.47 -4.42 -2.12
CA GLY A 182 -3.78 -3.79 -2.19
C GLY A 182 -4.89 -4.72 -2.67
N GLY A 183 -5.93 -4.09 -3.16
CA GLY A 183 -7.20 -4.70 -3.52
C GLY A 183 -8.29 -4.29 -2.54
N LEU A 184 -9.13 -3.33 -2.93
CA LEU A 184 -10.28 -2.89 -2.12
C LEU A 184 -11.27 -4.01 -1.89
N THR A 185 -11.40 -4.91 -2.86
CA THR A 185 -12.21 -6.13 -2.77
C THR A 185 -11.41 -7.34 -3.24
N TRP A 186 -11.70 -8.48 -2.66
CA TRP A 186 -11.17 -9.77 -3.09
C TRP A 186 -11.56 -10.10 -4.54
N GLU A 187 -12.79 -9.76 -4.90
CA GLU A 187 -13.37 -10.01 -6.23
C GLU A 187 -12.61 -9.29 -7.33
N HIS A 188 -12.03 -8.10 -7.04
CA HIS A 188 -11.17 -7.38 -7.97
C HIS A 188 -9.74 -7.94 -7.95
N ALA A 189 -9.17 -8.18 -6.80
CA ALA A 189 -7.79 -8.66 -6.68
C ALA A 189 -7.58 -10.03 -7.36
N LYS A 190 -8.58 -10.90 -7.31
CA LYS A 190 -8.52 -12.26 -7.88
C LYS A 190 -8.30 -12.28 -9.40
N PRO A 191 -9.14 -11.66 -10.25
CA PRO A 191 -8.92 -11.68 -11.71
C PRO A 191 -7.64 -10.94 -12.12
N VAL A 192 -7.29 -9.86 -11.46
CA VAL A 192 -6.08 -9.08 -11.77
C VAL A 192 -4.84 -9.92 -11.60
N SER A 193 -4.79 -10.79 -10.59
CA SER A 193 -3.68 -11.72 -10.38
C SER A 193 -3.47 -12.72 -11.53
N TYR A 194 -4.41 -12.83 -12.47
CA TYR A 194 -4.28 -13.68 -13.66
C TYR A 194 -3.99 -12.91 -14.95
N THR A 195 -4.27 -11.62 -15.03
CA THR A 195 -4.21 -10.86 -16.29
C THR A 195 -2.83 -10.83 -16.91
N HIS A 196 -1.78 -10.80 -16.10
CA HIS A 196 -0.40 -10.80 -16.58
C HIS A 196 0.17 -12.20 -16.86
N LEU A 197 -0.56 -13.28 -16.59
CA LEU A 197 -0.17 -14.63 -17.01
C LEU A 197 -0.49 -14.91 -18.50
N ARG A 198 -1.15 -13.98 -19.18
CA ARG A 198 -1.53 -14.08 -20.60
C ARG A 198 -0.70 -13.18 -21.53
N ALA A 199 0.20 -12.40 -20.98
CA ALA A 199 1.20 -11.61 -21.69
C ALA A 199 2.55 -12.33 -21.67
#